data_39307bc755909c60dcdf23d4622b0e3b
#
_entry.id   39307bc755909c60dcdf23d4622b0e3b
#
_cell.length_a   1.000
_cell.length_b   1.000
_cell.length_c   1.000
_cell.angle_alpha   90.00
_cell.angle_beta   90.00
_cell.angle_gamma   90.00
#
_symmetry.space_group_name_H-M   'P 1'
#
loop_
_entity.id
_entity.type
_entity.pdbx_description
1 polymer ?
#
loop_
_entity_poly.entity_id
_entity_poly.type
_entity_poly.pdbx_seq_one_letter_code
_entity_poly.pdbx_strand_id
1 'polypeptide(L)'
;MLSRRKWFLSSAATAAAWPLISRAQQSKPAARPGRTEPGLRIKNIHRTTVKVPYRTVPARNMARELPHWVYTEICEVELANGTTGFGETLLYYTYEATADADVKFAKGKNAASIMWDDKLGAGLQMACFDAVARSMDVPVHALLGKKINDTTPVAWWNIDMPPEDIATEAKTAASQGYKAFKTKGRPWFDIWEQAKQGDAAAPDGFSVTFDYNDTLLNAKLGI
;
A
#
# COMPACT_ATOMS: atom_id res chain seq x y z
N MET A 1 6.41 -42.47 23.66
CA MET A 1 6.36 -43.47 22.57
C MET A 1 5.09 -43.29 21.78
N LEU A 2 5.12 -42.59 20.64
CA LEU A 2 4.01 -42.44 19.71
C LEU A 2 4.46 -42.82 18.30
N SER A 3 3.80 -43.80 17.78
CA SER A 3 4.09 -44.57 16.57
C SER A 3 3.85 -43.72 15.31
N ARG A 4 4.83 -43.71 14.40
CA ARG A 4 4.74 -43.15 13.06
C ARG A 4 3.95 -44.10 12.16
N ARG A 5 2.74 -43.76 11.72
CA ARG A 5 2.05 -44.46 10.64
C ARG A 5 2.52 -43.95 9.28
N LYS A 6 3.17 -44.83 8.52
CA LYS A 6 3.50 -44.64 7.10
C LYS A 6 2.24 -44.92 6.29
N TRP A 7 1.83 -43.93 5.47
CA TRP A 7 0.84 -44.14 4.42
C TRP A 7 1.57 -44.40 3.10
N PHE A 8 1.47 -45.65 2.61
CA PHE A 8 1.78 -45.97 1.21
C PHE A 8 0.48 -45.90 0.42
N LEU A 9 0.40 -45.01 -0.55
CA LEU A 9 -0.60 -45.04 -1.60
C LEU A 9 0.04 -45.62 -2.85
N SER A 10 -0.38 -46.83 -3.21
CA SER A 10 -0.08 -47.41 -4.51
C SER A 10 -1.06 -46.82 -5.54
N SER A 11 -0.56 -46.03 -6.49
CA SER A 11 -1.35 -45.57 -7.62
C SER A 11 -1.12 -46.49 -8.80
N ALA A 12 -2.12 -47.26 -9.15
CA ALA A 12 -2.17 -47.97 -10.42
C ALA A 12 -2.39 -46.96 -11.54
N ALA A 13 -1.42 -46.87 -12.44
CA ALA A 13 -1.50 -46.04 -13.63
C ALA A 13 -2.39 -46.70 -14.67
N THR A 14 -3.60 -46.23 -14.87
CA THR A 14 -4.40 -46.51 -16.08
C THR A 14 -4.01 -45.49 -17.16
N ALA A 15 -3.30 -45.95 -18.16
CA ALA A 15 -2.99 -45.16 -19.34
C ALA A 15 -4.26 -44.97 -20.17
N ALA A 16 -4.92 -43.84 -20.04
CA ALA A 16 -5.97 -43.41 -20.95
C ALA A 16 -5.29 -42.76 -22.17
N ALA A 17 -5.40 -43.39 -23.32
CA ALA A 17 -4.98 -42.82 -24.61
C ALA A 17 -5.88 -41.60 -24.94
N TRP A 18 -5.32 -40.40 -24.81
CA TRP A 18 -5.96 -39.20 -25.36
C TRP A 18 -5.74 -39.12 -26.88
N PRO A 19 -6.79 -38.82 -27.65
CA PRO A 19 -6.63 -38.63 -29.09
C PRO A 19 -5.73 -37.41 -29.33
N LEU A 20 -4.75 -37.60 -30.21
CA LEU A 20 -3.91 -36.52 -30.75
C LEU A 20 -4.82 -35.53 -31.50
N ILE A 21 -5.26 -34.48 -30.76
CA ILE A 21 -5.87 -33.33 -31.43
C ILE A 21 -4.75 -32.65 -32.21
N SER A 22 -4.84 -32.72 -33.52
CA SER A 22 -3.94 -32.02 -34.42
C SER A 22 -3.87 -30.55 -34.01
N ARG A 23 -2.65 -30.09 -33.74
CA ARG A 23 -2.32 -28.71 -33.46
C ARG A 23 -2.68 -27.89 -34.70
N ALA A 24 -3.96 -27.49 -34.81
CA ALA A 24 -4.34 -26.44 -35.73
C ALA A 24 -3.41 -25.25 -35.46
N GLN A 25 -2.67 -24.84 -36.48
CA GLN A 25 -1.88 -23.62 -36.43
C GLN A 25 -2.79 -22.49 -35.93
N GLN A 26 -2.68 -22.17 -34.63
CA GLN A 26 -3.22 -20.92 -34.11
C GLN A 26 -2.44 -19.82 -34.81
N SER A 27 -2.99 -19.31 -35.92
CA SER A 27 -2.55 -18.05 -36.45
C SER A 27 -2.55 -17.06 -35.30
N LYS A 28 -1.34 -16.56 -34.94
CA LYS A 28 -1.20 -15.43 -34.01
C LYS A 28 -2.28 -14.42 -34.38
N PRO A 29 -3.20 -14.04 -33.48
CA PRO A 29 -4.15 -12.98 -33.80
C PRO A 29 -3.32 -11.81 -34.29
N ALA A 30 -3.60 -11.33 -35.48
CA ALA A 30 -2.97 -10.12 -35.99
C ALA A 30 -3.13 -9.07 -34.87
N ALA A 31 -2.01 -8.52 -34.41
CA ALA A 31 -2.02 -7.44 -33.43
C ALA A 31 -2.96 -6.38 -34.00
N ARG A 32 -4.15 -6.23 -33.42
CA ARG A 32 -5.03 -5.13 -33.78
C ARG A 32 -4.17 -3.88 -33.62
N PRO A 33 -4.01 -3.02 -34.65
CA PRO A 33 -3.29 -1.78 -34.48
C PRO A 33 -3.91 -1.12 -33.26
N GLY A 34 -3.11 -0.96 -32.19
CA GLY A 34 -3.59 -0.43 -30.94
C GLY A 34 -4.26 0.88 -31.25
N ARG A 35 -5.58 0.93 -31.12
CA ARG A 35 -6.35 2.17 -31.14
C ARG A 35 -5.91 2.87 -29.87
N THR A 36 -4.81 3.63 -29.95
CA THR A 36 -4.39 4.52 -28.88
C THR A 36 -5.51 5.52 -28.77
N GLU A 37 -6.41 5.32 -27.80
CA GLU A 37 -7.40 6.33 -27.46
C GLU A 37 -6.62 7.61 -27.14
N PRO A 38 -6.65 8.64 -27.98
CA PRO A 38 -5.84 9.85 -27.79
C PRO A 38 -6.12 10.49 -26.43
N GLY A 39 -7.33 10.27 -25.90
CA GLY A 39 -7.80 10.80 -24.64
C GLY A 39 -7.00 10.39 -23.40
N LEU A 40 -6.45 9.17 -23.36
CA LEU A 40 -5.68 8.66 -22.21
C LEU A 40 -4.18 8.97 -22.28
N ARG A 41 -3.73 9.71 -23.29
CA ARG A 41 -2.33 10.13 -23.39
C ARG A 41 -2.00 11.14 -22.29
N ILE A 42 -0.93 10.93 -21.56
CA ILE A 42 -0.44 11.85 -20.55
C ILE A 42 0.08 13.12 -21.25
N LYS A 43 -0.56 14.24 -20.98
CA LYS A 43 -0.22 15.56 -21.51
C LYS A 43 0.79 16.26 -20.62
N ASN A 44 0.49 16.34 -19.32
CA ASN A 44 1.33 16.97 -18.32
C ASN A 44 1.41 16.12 -17.04
N ILE A 45 2.49 16.30 -16.31
CA ILE A 45 2.69 15.77 -14.96
C ILE A 45 3.20 16.93 -14.12
N HIS A 46 2.51 17.23 -13.01
CA HIS A 46 2.88 18.23 -12.04
C HIS A 46 3.19 17.55 -10.72
N ARG A 47 4.21 18.04 -10.02
CA ARG A 47 4.62 17.54 -8.70
C ARG A 47 4.67 18.71 -7.75
N THR A 48 4.06 18.56 -6.60
CA THR A 48 4.00 19.60 -5.58
C THR A 48 4.29 19.00 -4.22
N THR A 49 5.36 19.45 -3.57
CA THR A 49 5.63 19.07 -2.19
C THR A 49 4.76 19.88 -1.25
N VAL A 50 4.02 19.19 -0.41
CA VAL A 50 3.15 19.79 0.61
C VAL A 50 3.58 19.36 2.00
N LYS A 51 3.36 20.23 2.97
CA LYS A 51 3.55 19.92 4.39
C LYS A 51 2.20 19.61 5.02
N VAL A 52 2.05 18.37 5.50
CA VAL A 52 0.84 17.89 6.17
C VAL A 52 1.13 17.78 7.67
N PRO A 53 0.61 18.68 8.52
CA PRO A 53 0.90 18.65 9.93
C PRO A 53 0.22 17.47 10.63
N TYR A 54 0.95 16.82 11.52
CA TYR A 54 0.38 15.81 12.41
C TYR A 54 -0.39 16.46 13.56
N ARG A 55 -1.27 15.68 14.21
CA ARG A 55 -1.87 16.04 15.51
C ARG A 55 -0.77 16.23 16.57
N THR A 56 -1.08 16.91 17.67
CA THR A 56 -0.10 17.35 18.68
C THR A 56 0.80 16.23 19.20
N VAL A 57 0.23 15.08 19.62
CA VAL A 57 1.02 13.97 20.17
C VAL A 57 1.90 13.31 19.10
N PRO A 58 1.40 12.87 17.94
CA PRO A 58 2.27 12.36 16.88
C PRO A 58 3.27 13.41 16.40
N ALA A 59 2.90 14.68 16.28
CA ALA A 59 3.84 15.74 15.86
C ALA A 59 5.06 15.83 16.78
N ARG A 60 4.85 15.82 18.10
CA ARG A 60 5.93 15.85 19.09
C ARG A 60 6.85 14.64 18.97
N ASN A 61 6.30 13.45 18.83
CA ASN A 61 7.06 12.22 18.76
C ASN A 61 7.79 12.10 17.41
N MET A 62 7.10 12.41 16.31
CA MET A 62 7.70 12.40 14.97
C MET A 62 8.80 13.45 14.78
N ALA A 63 8.69 14.61 15.43
CA ALA A 63 9.72 15.64 15.36
C ALA A 63 11.07 15.15 15.92
N ARG A 64 11.02 14.21 16.86
CA ARG A 64 12.22 13.59 17.45
C ARG A 64 12.81 12.49 16.57
N GLU A 65 11.97 11.65 15.98
CA GLU A 65 12.40 10.43 15.29
C GLU A 65 12.47 10.60 13.76
N LEU A 66 11.43 11.19 13.17
CA LEU A 66 11.23 11.28 11.73
C LEU A 66 10.65 12.65 11.33
N PRO A 67 11.36 13.76 11.56
CA PRO A 67 10.84 15.12 11.42
C PRO A 67 10.38 15.48 10.01
N HIS A 68 10.90 14.79 8.99
CA HIS A 68 10.56 15.04 7.59
C HIS A 68 9.34 14.26 7.08
N TRP A 69 8.75 13.38 7.86
CA TRP A 69 7.52 12.66 7.46
C TRP A 69 6.29 13.55 7.34
N VAL A 70 6.39 14.81 7.70
CA VAL A 70 5.35 15.81 7.45
C VAL A 70 5.28 16.25 5.97
N TYR A 71 6.26 15.88 5.16
CA TYR A 71 6.29 16.26 3.75
C TYR A 71 5.86 15.09 2.87
N THR A 72 4.90 15.36 1.98
CA THR A 72 4.49 14.43 0.92
C THR A 72 4.52 15.14 -0.43
N GLU A 73 4.81 14.39 -1.49
CA GLU A 73 4.67 14.87 -2.85
C GLU A 73 3.29 14.48 -3.39
N ILE A 74 2.55 15.46 -3.87
CA ILE A 74 1.35 15.24 -4.68
C ILE A 74 1.76 15.22 -6.14
N CYS A 75 1.44 14.13 -6.82
CA CYS A 75 1.64 13.96 -8.25
C CYS A 75 0.30 14.12 -8.97
N GLU A 76 0.25 15.00 -9.95
CA GLU A 76 -0.92 15.24 -10.80
C GLU A 76 -0.62 14.81 -12.23
N VAL A 77 -1.46 13.96 -12.80
CA VAL A 77 -1.38 13.50 -14.18
C VAL A 77 -2.56 14.07 -14.96
N GLU A 78 -2.28 15.00 -15.88
CA GLU A 78 -3.26 15.55 -16.82
C GLU A 78 -3.25 14.72 -18.11
N LEU A 79 -4.41 14.19 -18.49
CA LEU A 79 -4.60 13.46 -19.74
C LEU A 79 -4.98 14.41 -20.90
N ALA A 80 -4.82 13.94 -22.12
CA ALA A 80 -5.15 14.71 -23.33
C ALA A 80 -6.65 15.03 -23.47
N ASN A 81 -7.53 14.26 -22.81
CA ASN A 81 -8.96 14.55 -22.73
C ASN A 81 -9.34 15.58 -21.64
N GLY A 82 -8.36 16.15 -20.93
CA GLY A 82 -8.55 17.11 -19.85
C GLY A 82 -8.80 16.51 -18.48
N THR A 83 -8.89 15.18 -18.34
CA THR A 83 -9.04 14.54 -17.03
C THR A 83 -7.72 14.64 -16.26
N THR A 84 -7.80 14.96 -14.97
CA THR A 84 -6.66 14.98 -14.05
C THR A 84 -6.83 13.90 -12.98
N GLY A 85 -5.77 13.14 -12.76
CA GLY A 85 -5.68 12.16 -11.67
C GLY A 85 -4.60 12.55 -10.68
N PHE A 86 -4.73 12.08 -9.44
CA PHE A 86 -3.87 12.43 -8.31
C PHE A 86 -3.29 11.20 -7.66
N GLY A 87 -2.06 11.33 -7.20
CA GLY A 87 -1.37 10.35 -6.37
C GLY A 87 -0.44 11.03 -5.40
N GLU A 88 0.06 10.30 -4.43
CA GLU A 88 0.97 10.84 -3.43
C GLU A 88 2.12 9.88 -3.11
N THR A 89 3.23 10.42 -2.64
CA THR A 89 4.31 9.64 -2.05
C THR A 89 4.89 10.36 -0.84
N LEU A 90 5.23 9.58 0.18
CA LEU A 90 5.92 10.06 1.36
C LEU A 90 7.39 10.30 1.02
N LEU A 91 7.84 11.53 1.15
CA LEU A 91 9.22 11.91 0.87
C LEU A 91 10.17 11.48 2.01
N TYR A 92 11.43 11.28 1.66
CA TYR A 92 12.53 11.06 2.60
C TYR A 92 12.41 9.79 3.47
N TYR A 93 11.72 8.77 2.96
CA TYR A 93 11.65 7.46 3.62
C TYR A 93 12.01 6.35 2.63
N THR A 94 11.28 5.24 2.61
CA THR A 94 11.47 4.11 1.69
C THR A 94 11.16 4.51 0.25
N TYR A 95 10.27 5.50 0.09
CA TYR A 95 9.84 6.01 -1.21
C TYR A 95 10.46 7.38 -1.44
N GLU A 96 11.06 7.55 -2.60
CA GLU A 96 11.59 8.82 -3.03
C GLU A 96 10.52 9.61 -3.78
N ALA A 97 10.76 10.92 -3.96
CA ALA A 97 9.98 11.73 -4.88
C ALA A 97 9.98 11.10 -6.27
N THR A 98 8.92 11.31 -7.03
CA THR A 98 8.85 10.88 -8.43
C THR A 98 10.05 11.44 -9.21
N ALA A 99 10.87 10.58 -9.79
CA ALA A 99 12.08 11.00 -10.48
C ALA A 99 11.78 11.74 -11.80
N ASP A 100 12.63 12.67 -12.18
CA ASP A 100 12.52 13.37 -13.48
C ASP A 100 12.56 12.41 -14.67
N ALA A 101 13.31 11.31 -14.54
CA ALA A 101 13.38 10.26 -15.55
C ALA A 101 12.02 9.59 -15.77
N ASP A 102 11.26 9.33 -14.69
CA ASP A 102 9.95 8.69 -14.75
C ASP A 102 8.91 9.65 -15.32
N VAL A 103 8.94 10.93 -14.95
CA VAL A 103 8.12 11.98 -15.56
C VAL A 103 8.38 12.05 -17.07
N LYS A 104 9.65 12.08 -17.48
CA LYS A 104 10.04 12.09 -18.90
C LYS A 104 9.59 10.81 -19.62
N PHE A 105 9.71 9.67 -18.97
CA PHE A 105 9.28 8.38 -19.52
C PHE A 105 7.76 8.32 -19.72
N ALA A 106 6.98 8.81 -18.74
CA ALA A 106 5.53 8.71 -18.75
C ALA A 106 4.85 9.72 -19.69
N LYS A 107 5.43 10.92 -19.82
CA LYS A 107 4.86 11.99 -20.66
C LYS A 107 4.72 11.54 -22.12
N GLY A 108 3.52 11.73 -22.67
CA GLY A 108 3.16 11.34 -24.04
C GLY A 108 2.73 9.89 -24.17
N LYS A 109 2.87 9.04 -23.13
CA LYS A 109 2.38 7.65 -23.15
C LYS A 109 0.91 7.59 -22.78
N ASN A 110 0.27 6.47 -23.12
CA ASN A 110 -1.08 6.17 -22.67
C ASN A 110 -1.02 5.72 -21.19
N ALA A 111 -1.71 6.43 -20.30
CA ALA A 111 -1.70 6.16 -18.87
C ALA A 111 -2.15 4.71 -18.54
N ALA A 112 -3.17 4.19 -19.23
CA ALA A 112 -3.64 2.82 -19.02
C ALA A 112 -2.63 1.76 -19.42
N SER A 113 -1.67 2.07 -20.31
CA SER A 113 -0.63 1.12 -20.71
C SER A 113 0.54 1.03 -19.75
N ILE A 114 0.72 2.03 -18.87
CA ILE A 114 1.86 2.11 -17.96
C ILE A 114 1.46 2.10 -16.48
N MET A 115 0.19 2.29 -16.13
CA MET A 115 -0.26 2.38 -14.73
C MET A 115 0.07 1.15 -13.85
N TRP A 116 0.43 0.01 -14.47
CA TRP A 116 0.85 -1.21 -13.79
C TRP A 116 2.37 -1.36 -13.67
N ASP A 117 3.13 -0.37 -14.13
CA ASP A 117 4.60 -0.40 -14.04
C ASP A 117 5.05 0.18 -12.68
N ASP A 118 5.46 -0.71 -11.77
CA ASP A 118 5.91 -0.34 -10.42
C ASP A 118 7.15 0.59 -10.42
N LYS A 119 7.87 0.67 -11.55
CA LYS A 119 9.01 1.58 -11.69
C LYS A 119 8.61 3.05 -11.69
N LEU A 120 7.34 3.36 -11.93
CA LEU A 120 6.84 4.74 -11.86
C LEU A 120 6.91 5.34 -10.45
N GLY A 121 7.04 4.49 -9.43
CA GLY A 121 6.91 4.89 -8.03
C GLY A 121 5.46 5.16 -7.62
N ALA A 122 5.23 5.29 -6.30
CA ALA A 122 3.87 5.32 -5.76
C ALA A 122 3.03 6.50 -6.29
N GLY A 123 3.55 7.72 -6.21
CA GLY A 123 2.80 8.93 -6.56
C GLY A 123 2.34 8.96 -8.02
N LEU A 124 3.26 8.71 -8.94
CA LEU A 124 2.95 8.74 -10.38
C LEU A 124 2.06 7.56 -10.78
N GLN A 125 2.30 6.36 -10.22
CA GLN A 125 1.47 5.19 -10.48
C GLN A 125 0.03 5.41 -10.03
N MET A 126 -0.19 5.85 -8.79
CA MET A 126 -1.52 6.19 -8.27
C MET A 126 -2.22 7.27 -9.11
N ALA A 127 -1.48 8.32 -9.51
CA ALA A 127 -2.04 9.37 -10.35
C ALA A 127 -2.50 8.85 -11.72
N CYS A 128 -1.76 7.89 -12.32
CA CYS A 128 -2.18 7.23 -13.55
C CYS A 128 -3.46 6.41 -13.36
N PHE A 129 -3.57 5.62 -12.29
CA PHE A 129 -4.79 4.87 -11.96
C PHE A 129 -5.99 5.79 -11.78
N ASP A 130 -5.82 6.87 -11.00
CA ASP A 130 -6.90 7.83 -10.73
C ASP A 130 -7.33 8.55 -12.02
N ALA A 131 -6.38 8.99 -12.86
CA ALA A 131 -6.69 9.64 -14.12
C ALA A 131 -7.46 8.72 -15.08
N VAL A 132 -7.04 7.45 -15.20
CA VAL A 132 -7.72 6.46 -16.05
C VAL A 132 -9.12 6.16 -15.51
N ALA A 133 -9.27 5.93 -14.22
CA ALA A 133 -10.56 5.64 -13.59
C ALA A 133 -11.54 6.81 -13.77
N ARG A 134 -11.11 8.04 -13.51
CA ARG A 134 -11.90 9.27 -13.74
C ARG A 134 -12.28 9.45 -15.21
N SER A 135 -11.36 9.16 -16.13
CA SER A 135 -11.64 9.24 -17.57
C SER A 135 -12.70 8.24 -18.03
N MET A 136 -12.84 7.12 -17.30
CA MET A 136 -13.83 6.08 -17.54
C MET A 136 -15.11 6.25 -16.71
N ASP A 137 -15.19 7.28 -15.88
CA ASP A 137 -16.27 7.51 -14.92
C ASP A 137 -16.50 6.31 -13.97
N VAL A 138 -15.43 5.70 -13.50
CA VAL A 138 -15.46 4.59 -12.54
C VAL A 138 -14.53 4.85 -11.36
N PRO A 139 -14.80 4.30 -10.17
CA PRO A 139 -13.86 4.37 -9.06
C PRO A 139 -12.62 3.51 -9.32
N VAL A 140 -11.47 3.89 -8.78
CA VAL A 140 -10.19 3.18 -8.98
C VAL A 140 -10.29 1.69 -8.67
N HIS A 141 -11.05 1.28 -7.65
CA HIS A 141 -11.19 -0.14 -7.31
C HIS A 141 -11.78 -0.98 -8.46
N ALA A 142 -12.56 -0.39 -9.37
CA ALA A 142 -13.10 -1.10 -10.53
C ALA A 142 -12.00 -1.52 -11.52
N LEU A 143 -10.86 -0.82 -11.52
CA LEU A 143 -9.68 -1.21 -12.30
C LEU A 143 -8.86 -2.30 -11.61
N LEU A 144 -8.96 -2.43 -10.30
CA LEU A 144 -8.18 -3.37 -9.49
C LEU A 144 -8.86 -4.73 -9.33
N GLY A 145 -10.18 -4.80 -9.49
CA GLY A 145 -10.93 -6.04 -9.41
C GLY A 145 -12.32 -5.87 -8.77
N LYS A 146 -12.93 -7.00 -8.43
CA LYS A 146 -14.26 -6.99 -7.83
C LYS A 146 -14.21 -6.42 -6.42
N LYS A 147 -15.07 -5.45 -6.13
CA LYS A 147 -15.31 -4.96 -4.78
C LYS A 147 -15.89 -6.07 -3.90
N ILE A 148 -15.25 -6.38 -2.79
CA ILE A 148 -15.67 -7.41 -1.84
C ILE A 148 -16.44 -6.80 -0.67
N ASN A 149 -15.93 -5.69 -0.13
CA ASN A 149 -16.52 -4.99 1.01
C ASN A 149 -16.86 -3.56 0.65
N ASP A 150 -17.95 -3.03 1.23
CA ASP A 150 -18.31 -1.61 1.05
C ASP A 150 -17.46 -0.68 1.90
N THR A 151 -17.01 -1.17 3.04
CA THR A 151 -16.17 -0.43 3.98
C THR A 151 -15.03 -1.31 4.50
N THR A 152 -13.91 -0.66 4.81
CA THR A 152 -12.78 -1.28 5.50
C THR A 152 -12.51 -0.51 6.78
N PRO A 153 -12.49 -1.18 7.95
CA PRO A 153 -12.13 -0.51 9.20
C PRO A 153 -10.67 -0.03 9.15
N VAL A 154 -10.44 1.17 9.65
CA VAL A 154 -9.12 1.78 9.72
C VAL A 154 -8.68 1.81 11.18
N ALA A 155 -7.44 1.41 11.45
CA ALA A 155 -6.84 1.56 12.76
C ALA A 155 -6.37 3.02 12.99
N TRP A 156 -6.49 3.48 14.22
CA TRP A 156 -5.78 4.67 14.66
C TRP A 156 -4.28 4.42 14.56
N TRP A 157 -3.49 5.46 14.26
CA TRP A 157 -2.07 5.29 14.07
C TRP A 157 -1.27 6.37 14.79
N ASN A 158 -0.18 5.95 15.43
CA ASN A 158 0.88 6.78 15.95
C ASN A 158 2.16 5.94 16.11
N ILE A 159 3.31 6.55 16.22
CA ILE A 159 4.60 5.87 16.40
C ILE A 159 5.48 6.58 17.41
N ASP A 160 6.54 5.88 17.84
CA ASP A 160 7.66 6.43 18.62
C ASP A 160 7.22 7.14 19.90
N MET A 161 6.30 6.50 20.63
CA MET A 161 5.65 7.02 21.81
C MET A 161 6.18 6.41 23.10
N PRO A 162 6.39 7.21 24.15
CA PRO A 162 6.54 6.68 25.50
C PRO A 162 5.20 6.05 25.98
N PRO A 163 5.26 5.20 27.04
CA PRO A 163 4.07 4.45 27.50
C PRO A 163 2.84 5.32 27.82
N GLU A 164 3.04 6.47 28.44
CA GLU A 164 1.96 7.41 28.80
C GLU A 164 1.22 7.99 27.58
N ASP A 165 1.93 8.16 26.47
CA ASP A 165 1.31 8.62 25.22
C ASP A 165 0.46 7.53 24.58
N ILE A 166 0.82 6.26 24.73
CA ILE A 166 0.02 5.13 24.24
C ILE A 166 -1.35 5.10 24.93
N ALA A 167 -1.36 5.27 26.27
CA ALA A 167 -2.61 5.33 27.03
C ALA A 167 -3.51 6.50 26.57
N THR A 168 -2.91 7.67 26.36
CA THR A 168 -3.63 8.85 25.88
C THR A 168 -4.19 8.66 24.48
N GLU A 169 -3.40 8.10 23.56
CA GLU A 169 -3.80 7.85 22.19
C GLU A 169 -4.85 6.73 22.08
N ALA A 170 -4.76 5.68 22.90
CA ALA A 170 -5.78 4.62 22.93
C ALA A 170 -7.15 5.17 23.38
N LYS A 171 -7.19 6.00 24.43
CA LYS A 171 -8.42 6.68 24.86
C LYS A 171 -8.98 7.61 23.79
N THR A 172 -8.12 8.38 23.15
CA THR A 172 -8.52 9.31 22.08
C THR A 172 -9.09 8.56 20.90
N ALA A 173 -8.42 7.49 20.45
CA ALA A 173 -8.88 6.64 19.37
C ALA A 173 -10.27 6.03 19.66
N ALA A 174 -10.42 5.45 20.85
CA ALA A 174 -11.69 4.86 21.28
C ALA A 174 -12.83 5.89 21.33
N SER A 175 -12.55 7.10 21.86
CA SER A 175 -13.55 8.19 21.92
C SER A 175 -14.01 8.67 20.55
N GLN A 176 -13.19 8.49 19.51
CA GLN A 176 -13.51 8.82 18.13
C GLN A 176 -14.11 7.65 17.33
N GLY A 177 -14.41 6.53 18.02
CA GLY A 177 -15.08 5.39 17.42
C GLY A 177 -14.18 4.37 16.73
N TYR A 178 -12.86 4.54 16.79
CA TYR A 178 -11.92 3.52 16.31
C TYR A 178 -11.99 2.27 17.18
N LYS A 179 -11.72 1.11 16.59
CA LYS A 179 -11.73 -0.20 17.27
C LYS A 179 -10.33 -0.80 17.42
N ALA A 180 -9.35 -0.17 16.78
CA ALA A 180 -7.97 -0.61 16.80
C ALA A 180 -7.00 0.57 16.76
N PHE A 181 -5.86 0.36 17.39
CA PHE A 181 -4.74 1.28 17.37
C PHE A 181 -3.47 0.53 16.96
N LYS A 182 -2.80 0.98 15.91
CA LYS A 182 -1.52 0.43 15.45
C LYS A 182 -0.41 1.38 15.83
N THR A 183 0.59 0.86 16.54
CA THR A 183 1.79 1.60 16.96
C THR A 183 3.07 0.83 16.64
N LYS A 184 4.22 1.39 17.00
CA LYS A 184 5.53 0.76 16.84
C LYS A 184 6.08 0.32 18.19
N GLY A 185 6.57 -0.93 18.25
CA GLY A 185 7.43 -1.38 19.35
C GLY A 185 8.88 -1.03 19.03
N ARG A 186 9.47 -0.12 19.83
CA ARG A 186 10.85 0.32 19.64
C ARG A 186 11.74 -0.14 20.78
N PRO A 187 12.99 -0.55 20.52
CA PRO A 187 13.89 -1.07 21.56
C PRO A 187 14.34 -0.04 22.60
N TRP A 188 14.14 1.24 22.32
CA TRP A 188 14.46 2.33 23.27
C TRP A 188 13.29 2.77 24.14
N PHE A 189 12.13 2.10 24.04
CA PHE A 189 11.01 2.25 24.96
C PHE A 189 10.74 0.96 25.71
N ASP A 190 10.17 1.07 26.93
CA ASP A 190 9.67 -0.08 27.66
C ASP A 190 8.38 -0.60 27.01
N ILE A 191 8.52 -1.63 26.18
CA ILE A 191 7.42 -2.23 25.41
C ILE A 191 6.39 -2.88 26.33
N TRP A 192 6.82 -3.44 27.46
CA TRP A 192 5.92 -4.07 28.42
C TRP A 192 5.04 -3.02 29.10
N GLU A 193 5.63 -1.90 29.48
CA GLU A 193 4.88 -0.79 30.07
C GLU A 193 3.97 -0.13 29.01
N GLN A 194 4.42 -0.01 27.77
CA GLN A 194 3.58 0.44 26.64
C GLN A 194 2.34 -0.45 26.48
N ALA A 195 2.53 -1.78 26.46
CA ALA A 195 1.43 -2.73 26.32
C ALA A 195 0.46 -2.65 27.49
N LYS A 196 0.98 -2.63 28.72
CA LYS A 196 0.19 -2.55 29.94
C LYS A 196 -0.65 -1.26 30.03
N GLN A 197 -0.05 -0.12 29.72
CA GLN A 197 -0.77 1.17 29.73
C GLN A 197 -1.78 1.28 28.59
N GLY A 198 -1.45 0.74 27.43
CA GLY A 198 -2.38 0.67 26.31
C GLY A 198 -3.61 -0.18 26.62
N ASP A 199 -3.40 -1.36 27.18
CA ASP A 199 -4.47 -2.28 27.59
C ASP A 199 -5.35 -1.67 28.69
N ALA A 200 -4.74 -1.13 29.75
CA ALA A 200 -5.47 -0.49 30.85
C ALA A 200 -6.27 0.76 30.41
N ALA A 201 -5.90 1.39 29.32
CA ALA A 201 -6.56 2.59 28.81
C ALA A 201 -7.65 2.28 27.76
N ALA A 202 -7.57 1.12 27.14
CA ALA A 202 -8.46 0.71 26.07
C ALA A 202 -9.79 0.15 26.64
N PRO A 203 -10.94 0.44 26.01
CA PRO A 203 -12.20 -0.20 26.38
C PRO A 203 -12.24 -1.65 25.90
N ASP A 204 -13.17 -2.43 26.45
CA ASP A 204 -13.41 -3.81 26.04
C ASP A 204 -13.59 -3.92 24.52
N GLY A 205 -12.92 -4.89 23.92
CA GLY A 205 -12.96 -5.15 22.49
C GLY A 205 -12.14 -4.18 21.61
N PHE A 206 -11.40 -3.25 22.20
CA PHE A 206 -10.42 -2.42 21.49
C PHE A 206 -9.09 -3.15 21.41
N SER A 207 -8.41 -3.11 20.25
CA SER A 207 -7.12 -3.78 20.07
C SER A 207 -5.97 -2.78 19.90
N VAL A 208 -4.83 -3.08 20.53
CA VAL A 208 -3.57 -2.37 20.30
C VAL A 208 -2.59 -3.31 19.61
N THR A 209 -2.11 -2.92 18.43
CA THR A 209 -1.17 -3.71 17.63
C THR A 209 0.19 -3.05 17.59
N PHE A 210 1.22 -3.79 17.97
CA PHE A 210 2.62 -3.36 17.90
C PHE A 210 3.28 -3.91 16.62
N ASP A 211 3.77 -3.01 15.80
CA ASP A 211 4.58 -3.32 14.62
C ASP A 211 6.06 -3.08 14.95
N TYR A 212 6.85 -4.14 14.94
CA TYR A 212 8.26 -4.09 15.35
C TYR A 212 9.21 -3.72 14.21
N ASN A 213 8.78 -3.65 12.97
CA ASN A 213 9.60 -3.23 11.81
C ASN A 213 11.00 -3.87 11.82
N ASP A 214 11.12 -5.17 11.74
CA ASP A 214 12.40 -5.91 11.72
C ASP A 214 13.26 -5.80 12.98
N THR A 215 12.88 -5.01 14.01
CA THR A 215 13.69 -4.87 15.23
C THR A 215 13.85 -6.20 15.96
N LEU A 216 12.90 -7.13 15.85
CA LEU A 216 13.02 -8.49 16.39
C LEU A 216 14.03 -9.35 15.62
N LEU A 217 14.26 -9.09 14.35
CA LEU A 217 15.30 -9.76 13.56
C LEU A 217 16.69 -9.28 13.95
N ASN A 218 16.82 -7.99 14.21
CA ASN A 218 18.07 -7.37 14.64
C ASN A 218 18.48 -7.78 16.05
N ALA A 219 17.54 -8.15 16.93
CA ALA A 219 17.83 -8.67 18.26
C ALA A 219 18.63 -9.97 18.24
N LYS A 220 18.62 -10.73 17.15
CA LYS A 220 19.49 -11.89 16.97
C LYS A 220 20.94 -11.55 16.65
N LEU A 221 21.22 -10.32 16.26
CA LEU A 221 22.55 -9.86 15.84
C LEU A 221 23.27 -9.06 16.91
N GLY A 222 22.60 -8.67 17.98
CA GLY A 222 23.10 -7.73 18.97
C GLY A 222 23.10 -8.19 20.43
N ILE A 223 22.69 -9.42 20.72
CA ILE A 223 22.64 -9.93 22.09
C ILE A 223 23.35 -11.29 22.15
#